data_93bfa21a4c0354de74c0c18033f25456
#
_entry.id   93bfa21a4c0354de74c0c18033f25456
#
_cell.length_a   1.000
_cell.length_b   1.000
_cell.length_c   1.000
_cell.angle_alpha   90.00
_cell.angle_beta   90.00
_cell.angle_gamma   90.00
#
_symmetry.space_group_name_H-M   'P 1'
#
loop_
_entity.id
_entity.type
_entity.pdbx_description
1 polymer ?
#
loop_
_entity_poly.entity_id
_entity_poly.type
_entity_poly.pdbx_seq_one_letter_code
_entity_poly.pdbx_strand_id
1 'polypeptide(L)'
;MYAGTVLATAPRRVTPTTFAVGRFADIDATTKTDIDSGARTDFWQARINTKGVSDLHVLQNTIAPGGTFGWHSHPGPSLVIVKSGTATFYMADDPTCSPQVVQAGSGFVDNGHDEHVVRNEGSVDLVTVVVSFVPAGFARRIDEPAPANCPALPNG
;
A
#
# COMPACT_ATOMS: atom_id res chain seq x y z
N MET A 1 -28.74 -18.34 -15.35
CA MET A 1 -27.38 -18.02 -14.92
C MET A 1 -27.51 -17.20 -13.64
N TYR A 2 -27.14 -17.74 -12.49
CA TYR A 2 -27.07 -16.97 -11.25
C TYR A 2 -25.76 -16.19 -11.28
N ALA A 3 -25.85 -14.87 -11.43
CA ALA A 3 -24.72 -14.00 -11.16
C ALA A 3 -24.49 -14.05 -9.63
N GLY A 4 -23.52 -14.84 -9.19
CA GLY A 4 -23.09 -14.83 -7.80
C GLY A 4 -22.54 -13.44 -7.49
N THR A 5 -23.07 -12.78 -6.46
CA THR A 5 -22.54 -11.53 -5.95
C THR A 5 -21.17 -11.85 -5.35
N VAL A 6 -20.10 -11.43 -6.01
CA VAL A 6 -18.74 -11.53 -5.44
C VAL A 6 -18.66 -10.47 -4.35
N LEU A 7 -18.47 -10.89 -3.11
CA LEU A 7 -18.40 -9.98 -1.96
C LEU A 7 -16.97 -9.43 -1.82
N ALA A 8 -16.88 -8.15 -1.50
CA ALA A 8 -15.62 -7.52 -1.13
C ALA A 8 -15.01 -8.20 0.11
N THR A 9 -13.69 -8.27 0.16
CA THR A 9 -12.98 -8.94 1.25
C THR A 9 -12.60 -7.94 2.34
N ALA A 10 -13.03 -8.18 3.56
CA ALA A 10 -12.79 -7.29 4.70
C ALA A 10 -11.41 -7.52 5.35
N PRO A 11 -10.80 -6.48 5.94
CA PRO A 11 -9.61 -6.63 6.78
C PRO A 11 -9.90 -7.50 8.01
N ARG A 12 -8.92 -8.32 8.41
CA ARG A 12 -8.98 -9.15 9.63
C ARG A 12 -7.70 -9.08 10.41
N ARG A 13 -7.78 -9.00 11.74
CA ARG A 13 -6.65 -8.90 12.68
C ARG A 13 -5.72 -7.72 12.33
N VAL A 14 -6.31 -6.61 11.91
CA VAL A 14 -5.60 -5.37 11.57
C VAL A 14 -6.05 -4.28 12.51
N THR A 15 -5.10 -3.60 13.12
CA THR A 15 -5.32 -2.43 13.98
C THR A 15 -4.63 -1.21 13.33
N PRO A 16 -5.38 -0.30 12.71
CA PRO A 16 -4.82 0.93 12.18
C PRO A 16 -4.71 2.01 13.27
N THR A 17 -3.67 2.83 13.20
CA THR A 17 -3.48 4.04 14.01
C THR A 17 -3.13 5.19 13.09
N THR A 18 -4.01 6.17 12.93
CA THR A 18 -3.71 7.38 12.18
C THR A 18 -2.92 8.36 13.05
N PHE A 19 -1.74 8.75 12.59
CA PHE A 19 -0.91 9.73 13.27
C PHE A 19 -1.28 11.16 12.90
N ALA A 20 -1.49 11.40 11.61
CA ALA A 20 -1.85 12.72 11.09
C ALA A 20 -2.54 12.62 9.73
N VAL A 21 -3.33 13.64 9.43
CA VAL A 21 -3.84 13.92 8.08
C VAL A 21 -3.59 15.39 7.81
N GLY A 22 -2.91 15.69 6.71
CA GLY A 22 -2.66 17.07 6.26
C GLY A 22 -3.28 17.32 4.90
N ARG A 23 -3.92 18.46 4.73
CA ARG A 23 -4.49 18.88 3.45
C ARG A 23 -3.54 19.80 2.71
N PHE A 24 -3.33 19.52 1.44
CA PHE A 24 -2.46 20.24 0.54
C PHE A 24 -3.26 20.71 -0.69
N ALA A 25 -2.95 21.91 -1.18
CA ALA A 25 -3.26 22.28 -2.56
C ALA A 25 -2.39 21.47 -3.53
N ASP A 26 -2.31 21.88 -4.78
CA ASP A 26 -1.39 21.23 -5.72
C ASP A 26 0.03 21.18 -5.14
N ILE A 27 0.64 20.00 -5.16
CA ILE A 27 2.03 19.84 -4.78
C ILE A 27 2.86 19.78 -6.05
N ASP A 28 3.88 20.62 -6.13
CA ASP A 28 4.91 20.55 -7.16
C ASP A 28 6.28 20.70 -6.47
N ALA A 29 6.84 19.59 -6.09
CA ALA A 29 8.10 19.50 -5.39
C ALA A 29 9.08 18.65 -6.18
N THR A 30 10.18 19.26 -6.59
CA THR A 30 11.26 18.59 -7.31
C THR A 30 12.59 18.96 -6.68
N THR A 31 13.43 17.97 -6.43
CA THR A 31 14.81 18.17 -6.02
C THR A 31 15.73 17.25 -6.80
N LYS A 32 16.95 17.72 -7.00
CA LYS A 32 18.08 16.98 -7.56
C LYS A 32 19.29 17.24 -6.69
N THR A 33 19.91 16.18 -6.21
CA THR A 33 21.10 16.26 -5.37
C THR A 33 22.22 15.43 -5.99
N ASP A 34 23.38 16.05 -6.20
CA ASP A 34 24.57 15.32 -6.59
C ASP A 34 25.09 14.56 -5.35
N ILE A 35 25.12 13.24 -5.43
CA ILE A 35 25.56 12.36 -4.33
C ILE A 35 27.02 11.97 -4.41
N ASP A 36 27.65 12.20 -5.57
CA ASP A 36 29.10 12.05 -5.75
C ASP A 36 29.66 13.30 -6.43
N SER A 37 30.67 13.91 -5.80
CA SER A 37 31.33 15.13 -6.29
C SER A 37 32.17 14.93 -7.56
N GLY A 38 32.31 13.70 -8.06
CA GLY A 38 33.17 13.35 -9.18
C GLY A 38 32.50 12.92 -10.47
N ALA A 39 31.25 12.47 -10.44
CA ALA A 39 30.57 11.94 -11.63
C ALA A 39 29.27 12.71 -11.93
N ARG A 40 29.16 13.30 -13.11
CA ARG A 40 27.94 14.01 -13.57
C ARG A 40 26.72 13.11 -13.77
N THR A 41 26.85 11.81 -13.55
CA THR A 41 25.81 10.78 -13.75
C THR A 41 25.19 10.30 -12.46
N ASP A 42 25.86 10.48 -11.31
CA ASP A 42 25.38 10.02 -10.01
C ASP A 42 24.65 11.15 -9.29
N PHE A 43 23.35 11.17 -9.45
CA PHE A 43 22.50 12.10 -8.74
C PHE A 43 21.28 11.37 -8.17
N TRP A 44 20.82 11.87 -7.02
CA TRP A 44 19.53 11.50 -6.49
C TRP A 44 18.49 12.55 -6.90
N GLN A 45 17.33 12.10 -7.33
CA GLN A 45 16.24 12.98 -7.74
C GLN A 45 14.92 12.49 -7.12
N ALA A 46 14.15 13.43 -6.61
CA ALA A 46 12.75 13.19 -6.24
C ALA A 46 11.84 14.17 -6.96
N ARG A 47 10.67 13.67 -7.34
CA ARG A 47 9.59 14.47 -7.89
C ARG A 47 8.27 14.03 -7.30
N ILE A 48 7.53 14.97 -6.69
CA ILE A 48 6.17 14.79 -6.18
C ILE A 48 5.31 15.82 -6.89
N ASN A 49 4.37 15.38 -7.68
CA ASN A 49 3.45 16.25 -8.39
C ASN A 49 2.03 15.75 -8.20
N THR A 50 1.17 16.58 -7.63
CA THR A 50 -0.26 16.33 -7.53
C THR A 50 -1.02 17.44 -8.22
N LYS A 51 -2.15 17.12 -8.81
CA LYS A 51 -3.08 18.08 -9.39
C LYS A 51 -4.41 17.99 -8.67
N GLY A 52 -4.81 19.09 -8.05
CA GLY A 52 -5.99 19.16 -7.20
C GLY A 52 -5.67 18.98 -5.72
N VAL A 53 -6.64 19.33 -4.90
CA VAL A 53 -6.51 19.27 -3.44
C VAL A 53 -6.36 17.80 -3.00
N SER A 54 -5.34 17.55 -2.19
CA SER A 54 -5.00 16.21 -1.71
C SER A 54 -4.95 16.15 -0.19
N ASP A 55 -5.37 15.03 0.38
CA ASP A 55 -5.14 14.68 1.77
C ASP A 55 -3.95 13.71 1.87
N LEU A 56 -2.95 14.07 2.66
CA LEU A 56 -1.82 13.22 2.98
C LEU A 56 -2.07 12.54 4.32
N HIS A 57 -2.21 11.23 4.30
CA HIS A 57 -2.42 10.42 5.49
C HIS A 57 -1.10 9.79 5.95
N VAL A 58 -0.79 9.91 7.24
CA VAL A 58 0.31 9.18 7.88
C VAL A 58 -0.27 8.26 8.94
N LEU A 59 -0.06 6.96 8.77
CA LEU A 59 -0.63 5.97 9.68
C LEU A 59 0.30 4.77 9.90
N GLN A 60 0.07 4.07 10.99
CA GLN A 60 0.66 2.76 11.27
C GLN A 60 -0.42 1.71 11.25
N ASN A 61 -0.12 0.54 10.68
CA ASN A 61 -0.97 -0.63 10.82
C ASN A 61 -0.21 -1.71 11.58
N THR A 62 -0.89 -2.37 12.51
CA THR A 62 -0.41 -3.59 13.14
C THR A 62 -1.28 -4.74 12.69
N ILE A 63 -0.67 -5.75 12.07
CA ILE A 63 -1.33 -6.92 11.53
C ILE A 63 -0.82 -8.14 12.31
N ALA A 64 -1.68 -8.75 13.11
CA ALA A 64 -1.33 -9.95 13.88
C ALA A 64 -1.05 -11.15 12.95
N PRO A 65 -0.34 -12.18 13.40
CA PRO A 65 -0.12 -13.41 12.64
C PRO A 65 -1.42 -13.97 12.04
N GLY A 66 -1.39 -14.30 10.74
CA GLY A 66 -2.57 -14.72 9.97
C GLY A 66 -3.56 -13.59 9.65
N GLY A 67 -3.21 -12.36 9.94
CA GLY A 67 -4.02 -11.18 9.60
C GLY A 67 -3.87 -10.79 8.13
N THR A 68 -4.87 -10.07 7.62
CA THR A 68 -4.94 -9.63 6.22
C THR A 68 -5.67 -8.31 6.11
N PHE A 69 -5.28 -7.48 5.15
CA PHE A 69 -6.08 -6.31 4.77
C PHE A 69 -7.32 -6.68 3.94
N GLY A 70 -7.41 -7.91 3.41
CA GLY A 70 -8.36 -8.22 2.34
C GLY A 70 -7.96 -7.56 1.02
N TRP A 71 -8.60 -7.97 -0.07
CA TRP A 71 -8.37 -7.36 -1.38
C TRP A 71 -8.91 -5.94 -1.40
N HIS A 72 -8.10 -5.04 -1.88
CA HIS A 72 -8.43 -3.62 -1.92
C HIS A 72 -7.56 -2.86 -2.91
N SER A 73 -8.02 -1.65 -3.23
CA SER A 73 -7.28 -0.66 -3.98
C SER A 73 -7.29 0.70 -3.24
N HIS A 74 -6.60 1.67 -3.80
CA HIS A 74 -6.54 3.04 -3.28
C HIS A 74 -6.79 4.06 -4.40
N PRO A 75 -7.38 5.24 -4.13
CA PRO A 75 -7.57 6.27 -5.15
C PRO A 75 -6.29 7.04 -5.49
N GLY A 76 -5.19 6.77 -4.79
CA GLY A 76 -3.90 7.40 -5.01
C GLY A 76 -2.76 6.60 -4.39
N PRO A 77 -1.50 6.95 -4.67
CA PRO A 77 -0.35 6.16 -4.28
C PRO A 77 -0.08 6.18 -2.78
N SER A 78 0.52 5.10 -2.30
CA SER A 78 1.01 4.97 -0.93
C SER A 78 2.46 4.52 -0.91
N LEU A 79 3.25 5.11 -0.03
CA LEU A 79 4.59 4.66 0.34
C LEU A 79 4.46 3.85 1.62
N VAL A 80 4.83 2.59 1.58
CA VAL A 80 4.71 1.66 2.70
C VAL A 80 6.09 1.24 3.17
N ILE A 81 6.37 1.41 4.45
CA ILE A 81 7.60 0.95 5.11
C ILE A 81 7.24 -0.19 6.04
N VAL A 82 7.92 -1.32 5.93
CA VAL A 82 7.81 -2.42 6.90
C VAL A 82 8.71 -2.10 8.09
N LYS A 83 8.09 -1.74 9.22
CA LYS A 83 8.79 -1.37 10.45
C LYS A 83 9.26 -2.60 11.23
N SER A 84 8.44 -3.65 11.28
CA SER A 84 8.77 -4.94 11.90
C SER A 84 7.94 -6.06 11.29
N GLY A 85 8.40 -7.29 11.43
CA GLY A 85 7.79 -8.45 10.81
C GLY A 85 8.10 -8.55 9.31
N THR A 86 7.24 -9.24 8.59
CA THR A 86 7.38 -9.48 7.15
C THR A 86 6.03 -9.28 6.48
N ALA A 87 5.97 -8.43 5.47
CA ALA A 87 4.78 -8.27 4.66
C ALA A 87 4.82 -9.23 3.47
N THR A 88 3.76 -9.97 3.26
CA THR A 88 3.52 -10.74 2.04
C THR A 88 2.37 -10.09 1.29
N PHE A 89 2.57 -9.70 0.05
CA PHE A 89 1.50 -9.14 -0.75
C PHE A 89 1.35 -9.85 -2.09
N TYR A 90 0.13 -9.78 -2.62
CA TYR A 90 -0.27 -10.39 -3.88
C TYR A 90 -0.99 -9.36 -4.69
N MET A 91 -0.76 -9.37 -6.00
CA MET A 91 -1.38 -8.46 -6.97
C MET A 91 -2.47 -9.18 -7.74
N ALA A 92 -3.59 -8.50 -7.98
CA ALA A 92 -4.71 -9.08 -8.70
C ALA A 92 -4.41 -9.31 -10.20
N ASP A 93 -3.54 -8.51 -10.76
CA ASP A 93 -3.10 -8.58 -12.16
C ASP A 93 -1.98 -9.61 -12.41
N ASP A 94 -1.42 -10.22 -11.35
CA ASP A 94 -0.47 -11.33 -11.50
C ASP A 94 -1.23 -12.63 -11.80
N PRO A 95 -1.12 -13.18 -13.01
CA PRO A 95 -1.87 -14.39 -13.38
C PRO A 95 -1.48 -15.64 -12.59
N THR A 96 -0.32 -15.61 -11.93
CA THR A 96 0.19 -16.72 -11.11
C THR A 96 -0.09 -16.56 -9.62
N CYS A 97 -0.61 -15.39 -9.21
CA CYS A 97 -0.83 -15.03 -7.81
C CYS A 97 0.39 -15.29 -6.92
N SER A 98 1.55 -14.83 -7.37
CA SER A 98 2.83 -15.08 -6.70
C SER A 98 3.03 -14.14 -5.51
N PRO A 99 3.49 -14.64 -4.35
CA PRO A 99 3.78 -13.80 -3.21
C PRO A 99 4.99 -12.90 -3.46
N GLN A 100 4.86 -11.64 -3.11
CA GLN A 100 5.96 -10.70 -3.01
C GLN A 100 6.23 -10.42 -1.53
N VAL A 101 7.48 -10.61 -1.10
CA VAL A 101 7.84 -10.58 0.32
C VAL A 101 8.72 -9.38 0.60
N VAL A 102 8.32 -8.55 1.57
CA VAL A 102 9.07 -7.36 2.00
C VAL A 102 9.43 -7.49 3.48
N GLN A 103 10.72 -7.42 3.76
CA GLN A 103 11.27 -7.54 5.11
C GLN A 103 11.28 -6.20 5.86
N ALA A 104 11.36 -6.27 7.19
CA ALA A 104 11.57 -5.10 8.02
C ALA A 104 12.79 -4.26 7.58
N GLY A 105 12.65 -2.95 7.59
CA GLY A 105 13.65 -2.00 7.10
C GLY A 105 13.55 -1.68 5.61
N SER A 106 12.69 -2.38 4.88
CA SER A 106 12.41 -2.13 3.46
C SER A 106 11.02 -1.52 3.27
N GLY A 107 10.75 -1.04 2.08
CA GLY A 107 9.46 -0.49 1.72
C GLY A 107 9.05 -0.88 0.31
N PHE A 108 7.80 -0.58 -0.02
CA PHE A 108 7.26 -0.72 -1.36
C PHE A 108 6.34 0.46 -1.69
N VAL A 109 6.09 0.63 -2.97
CA VAL A 109 5.15 1.62 -3.49
C VAL A 109 3.89 0.89 -3.94
N ASP A 110 2.76 1.34 -3.44
CA ASP A 110 1.45 1.03 -3.96
C ASP A 110 1.04 2.19 -4.86
N ASN A 111 0.86 1.95 -6.15
CA ASN A 111 0.61 3.01 -7.14
C ASN A 111 -0.79 3.61 -7.10
N GLY A 112 -1.69 3.05 -6.30
CA GLY A 112 -3.12 3.35 -6.37
C GLY A 112 -3.79 2.62 -7.54
N HIS A 113 -5.10 2.39 -7.44
CA HIS A 113 -5.93 1.62 -8.41
C HIS A 113 -5.49 0.17 -8.66
N ASP A 114 -4.30 -0.24 -8.23
CA ASP A 114 -3.84 -1.61 -8.33
C ASP A 114 -4.49 -2.44 -7.22
N GLU A 115 -5.30 -3.42 -7.62
CA GLU A 115 -5.95 -4.31 -6.65
C GLU A 115 -4.91 -5.26 -6.05
N HIS A 116 -4.83 -5.27 -4.74
CA HIS A 116 -3.85 -6.10 -4.02
C HIS A 116 -4.37 -6.54 -2.65
N VAL A 117 -3.67 -7.50 -2.06
CA VAL A 117 -3.85 -7.89 -0.66
C VAL A 117 -2.51 -7.97 0.05
N VAL A 118 -2.43 -7.39 1.25
CA VAL A 118 -1.27 -7.53 2.14
C VAL A 118 -1.65 -8.41 3.31
N ARG A 119 -0.74 -9.33 3.67
CA ARG A 119 -0.93 -10.35 4.70
C ARG A 119 0.26 -10.43 5.62
N ASN A 120 0.00 -10.82 6.85
CA ASN A 120 1.01 -11.31 7.77
C ASN A 120 1.00 -12.85 7.76
N GLU A 121 1.88 -13.45 7.00
CA GLU A 121 2.07 -14.91 6.94
C GLU A 121 3.17 -15.41 7.90
N GLY A 122 3.75 -14.47 8.68
CA GLY A 122 4.74 -14.77 9.69
C GLY A 122 4.12 -15.14 11.05
N SER A 123 5.00 -15.33 12.04
CA SER A 123 4.64 -15.71 13.42
C SER A 123 4.66 -14.56 14.43
N VAL A 124 5.06 -13.36 14.00
CA VAL A 124 5.11 -12.15 14.82
C VAL A 124 4.29 -11.05 14.15
N ASP A 125 3.93 -10.00 14.89
CA ASP A 125 3.20 -8.88 14.32
C ASP A 125 3.95 -8.22 13.17
N LEU A 126 3.27 -8.03 12.06
CA LEU A 126 3.68 -7.14 10.99
C LEU A 126 3.26 -5.72 11.33
N VAL A 127 4.22 -4.81 11.40
CA VAL A 127 3.94 -3.39 11.59
C VAL A 127 4.40 -2.62 10.36
N THR A 128 3.48 -1.88 9.75
CA THR A 128 3.79 -1.00 8.61
C THR A 128 3.52 0.46 8.96
N VAL A 129 4.35 1.37 8.43
CA VAL A 129 4.09 2.80 8.42
C VAL A 129 3.80 3.21 6.99
N VAL A 130 2.71 3.95 6.80
CA VAL A 130 2.18 4.27 5.48
C VAL A 130 2.03 5.78 5.34
N VAL A 131 2.46 6.30 4.20
CA VAL A 131 2.17 7.66 3.74
C VAL A 131 1.36 7.55 2.46
N SER A 132 0.08 7.95 2.51
CA SER A 132 -0.84 7.86 1.37
C SER A 132 -1.23 9.25 0.88
N PHE A 133 -1.20 9.44 -0.42
CA PHE A 133 -1.78 10.61 -1.09
C PHE A 133 -3.17 10.25 -1.59
N VAL A 134 -4.18 11.00 -1.17
CA VAL A 134 -5.58 10.73 -1.48
C VAL A 134 -6.23 12.01 -2.01
N PRO A 135 -7.01 11.97 -3.10
CA PRO A 135 -7.80 13.12 -3.49
C PRO A 135 -8.69 13.55 -2.32
N ALA A 136 -8.73 14.86 -2.04
CA ALA A 136 -9.42 15.38 -0.87
C ALA A 136 -10.89 14.94 -0.82
N GLY A 137 -11.30 14.41 0.34
CA GLY A 137 -12.67 13.94 0.56
C GLY A 137 -12.96 12.52 0.08
N PHE A 138 -12.01 11.83 -0.53
CA PHE A 138 -12.16 10.42 -0.91
C PHE A 138 -11.77 9.49 0.24
N ALA A 139 -12.39 8.32 0.27
CA ALA A 139 -11.93 7.25 1.15
C ALA A 139 -10.56 6.75 0.69
N ARG A 140 -9.64 6.55 1.63
CA ARG A 140 -8.29 6.08 1.34
C ARG A 140 -8.27 4.64 0.80
N ARG A 141 -9.28 3.85 1.11
CA ARG A 141 -9.38 2.44 0.77
C ARG A 141 -10.68 2.17 0.02
N ILE A 142 -10.58 1.34 -1.01
CA ILE A 142 -11.69 0.79 -1.77
C ILE A 142 -11.63 -0.73 -1.60
N ASP A 143 -12.69 -1.33 -1.05
CA ASP A 143 -12.75 -2.77 -0.85
C ASP A 143 -13.07 -3.47 -2.17
N GLU A 144 -12.28 -4.50 -2.49
CA GLU A 144 -12.37 -5.24 -3.73
C GLU A 144 -12.72 -6.72 -3.49
N PRO A 145 -13.33 -7.39 -4.45
CA PRO A 145 -13.52 -8.83 -4.40
C PRO A 145 -12.19 -9.56 -4.62
N ALA A 146 -12.10 -10.80 -4.14
CA ALA A 146 -10.95 -11.65 -4.47
C ALA A 146 -10.94 -11.94 -5.98
N PRO A 147 -9.81 -11.73 -6.69
CA PRO A 147 -9.73 -12.00 -8.11
C PRO A 147 -9.74 -13.52 -8.40
N ALA A 148 -10.22 -13.88 -9.57
CA ALA A 148 -10.42 -15.29 -9.94
C ALA A 148 -9.11 -16.11 -9.98
N ASN A 149 -7.98 -15.47 -10.27
CA ASN A 149 -6.64 -16.10 -10.30
C ASN A 149 -6.03 -16.27 -8.90
N CYS A 150 -6.62 -15.63 -7.87
CA CYS A 150 -6.18 -15.73 -6.48
C CYS A 150 -7.33 -16.18 -5.52
N PRO A 151 -8.14 -17.18 -5.86
CA PRO A 151 -9.38 -17.46 -5.12
C PRO A 151 -9.18 -18.06 -3.74
N ALA A 152 -8.02 -18.59 -3.44
CA ALA A 152 -7.79 -19.48 -2.30
C ALA A 152 -6.61 -19.06 -1.43
N LEU A 153 -6.35 -17.76 -1.26
CA LEU A 153 -5.40 -17.36 -0.22
C LEU A 153 -5.96 -17.79 1.14
N PRO A 154 -5.25 -18.65 1.92
CA PRO A 154 -5.75 -19.14 3.20
C PRO A 154 -6.19 -17.96 4.08
N ASN A 155 -7.41 -17.99 4.57
CA ASN A 155 -7.97 -16.94 5.42
C ASN A 155 -8.14 -15.55 4.75
N GLY A 156 -8.26 -15.49 3.43
CA GLY A 156 -8.74 -14.31 2.69
C GLY A 156 -10.21 -14.04 2.93
#